data_a7db433d4c09ec2c9cde9f3506985113
#
_entry.id   a7db433d4c09ec2c9cde9f3506985113
#
_cell.length_a   1.000
_cell.length_b   1.000
_cell.length_c   1.000
_cell.angle_alpha   90.00
_cell.angle_beta   90.00
_cell.angle_gamma   90.00
#
_symmetry.space_group_name_H-M   'P 1'
#
loop_
_entity.id
_entity.type
_entity.pdbx_description
1 polymer ?
#
loop_
_entity_poly.entity_id
_entity_poly.type
_entity_poly.pdbx_seq_one_letter_code
_entity_poly.pdbx_strand_id
1 'polypeptide(L)'
;MMISEALAGLLNQQIVQEFRASQVYLGMSVYCTGLNLDGWTGFFERQSQEEREHALKIVRFLSEAGAPVSIEAVPGAATRYGSLLEAVSKSLEYERKVSDSFRIMAKVAQEHHDHTGYGFLQWFLGEQIEEENIFARLEAVLESSLNPFQAETLPPKE
;
A
#
# COMPACT_ATOMS: atom_id res chain seq x y z
N MET A 1 10.05 -6.10 -25.42
CA MET A 1 9.18 -5.76 -24.28
C MET A 1 7.83 -6.43 -24.46
N MET A 2 7.36 -7.15 -23.44
CA MET A 2 6.13 -7.97 -23.51
C MET A 2 4.87 -7.25 -23.02
N ILE A 3 4.99 -6.00 -22.61
CA ILE A 3 3.90 -5.13 -22.16
C ILE A 3 3.93 -3.79 -22.90
N SER A 4 2.84 -3.05 -22.87
CA SER A 4 2.79 -1.72 -23.50
C SER A 4 3.69 -0.71 -22.76
N GLU A 5 4.27 0.22 -23.51
CA GLU A 5 5.06 1.32 -22.93
C GLU A 5 4.24 2.18 -21.97
N ALA A 6 2.97 2.39 -22.28
CA ALA A 6 2.05 3.15 -21.44
C ALA A 6 1.89 2.49 -20.06
N LEU A 7 1.67 1.16 -20.02
CA LEU A 7 1.57 0.44 -18.77
C LEU A 7 2.91 0.40 -18.02
N ALA A 8 4.03 0.17 -18.72
CA ALA A 8 5.37 0.17 -18.12
C ALA A 8 5.67 1.49 -17.41
N GLY A 9 5.29 2.63 -18.01
CA GLY A 9 5.42 3.96 -17.40
C GLY A 9 4.62 4.10 -16.10
N LEU A 10 3.36 3.66 -16.09
CA LEU A 10 2.51 3.70 -14.91
C LEU A 10 3.00 2.76 -13.80
N LEU A 11 3.48 1.58 -14.15
CA LEU A 11 4.05 0.64 -13.18
C LEU A 11 5.33 1.18 -12.54
N ASN A 12 6.18 1.89 -13.30
CA ASN A 12 7.34 2.57 -12.73
C ASN A 12 6.94 3.67 -11.72
N GLN A 13 5.89 4.43 -12.01
CA GLN A 13 5.34 5.40 -11.05
C GLN A 13 4.79 4.68 -9.81
N GLN A 14 4.15 3.54 -9.98
CA GLN A 14 3.60 2.76 -8.86
C GLN A 14 4.70 2.20 -7.96
N ILE A 15 5.86 1.79 -8.46
CA ILE A 15 7.00 1.38 -7.63
C ILE A 15 7.32 2.43 -6.58
N VAL A 16 7.37 3.70 -6.97
CA VAL A 16 7.64 4.82 -6.06
C VAL A 16 6.54 4.93 -5.00
N GLN A 17 5.28 4.76 -5.39
CA GLN A 17 4.15 4.84 -4.46
C GLN A 17 4.18 3.70 -3.43
N GLU A 18 4.52 2.48 -3.84
CA GLU A 18 4.63 1.33 -2.93
C GLU A 18 5.80 1.52 -1.93
N PHE A 19 6.97 1.95 -2.40
CA PHE A 19 8.07 2.29 -1.49
C PHE A 19 7.74 3.46 -0.56
N ARG A 20 7.00 4.46 -1.05
CA ARG A 20 6.53 5.57 -0.22
C ARG A 20 5.55 5.06 0.86
N ALA A 21 4.61 4.20 0.51
CA ALA A 21 3.71 3.58 1.48
C ALA A 21 4.47 2.79 2.54
N SER A 22 5.48 2.02 2.14
CA SER A 22 6.35 1.31 3.07
C SER A 22 6.98 2.27 4.09
N GLN A 23 7.51 3.41 3.65
CA GLN A 23 8.06 4.44 4.52
C GLN A 23 7.00 5.05 5.44
N VAL A 24 5.82 5.36 4.91
CA VAL A 24 4.71 5.94 5.68
C VAL A 24 4.27 5.00 6.79
N TYR A 25 4.08 3.72 6.50
CA TYR A 25 3.70 2.72 7.51
C TYR A 25 4.81 2.48 8.55
N LEU A 26 6.08 2.52 8.15
CA LEU A 26 7.18 2.51 9.09
C LEU A 26 7.13 3.72 10.04
N GLY A 27 6.84 4.91 9.53
CA GLY A 27 6.65 6.12 10.33
C GLY A 27 5.48 5.99 11.31
N MET A 28 4.37 5.36 10.89
CA MET A 28 3.23 5.07 11.77
C MET A 28 3.60 4.07 12.86
N SER A 29 4.44 3.07 12.57
CA SER A 29 4.93 2.14 13.60
C SER A 29 5.76 2.85 14.66
N VAL A 30 6.61 3.79 14.26
CA VAL A 30 7.39 4.63 15.18
C VAL A 30 6.47 5.47 16.07
N TYR A 31 5.41 6.05 15.49
CA TYR A 31 4.38 6.76 16.26
C TYR A 31 3.73 5.87 17.31
N CYS A 32 3.30 4.66 16.93
CA CYS A 32 2.68 3.70 17.84
C CYS A 32 3.64 3.23 18.95
N THR A 33 4.92 3.00 18.63
CA THR A 33 5.96 2.68 19.61
C THR A 33 6.06 3.77 20.67
N GLY A 34 6.04 5.03 20.27
CA GLY A 34 6.08 6.18 21.18
C GLY A 34 4.89 6.26 22.15
N LEU A 35 3.77 5.59 21.80
CA LEU A 35 2.57 5.48 22.63
C LEU A 35 2.47 4.15 23.41
N ASN A 36 3.48 3.28 23.31
CA ASN A 36 3.48 1.93 23.89
C ASN A 36 2.31 1.06 23.38
N LEU A 37 1.98 1.18 22.10
CA LEU A 37 0.93 0.42 21.44
C LEU A 37 1.54 -0.74 20.63
N ASP A 38 2.03 -1.77 21.30
CA ASP A 38 2.83 -2.84 20.70
C ASP A 38 2.10 -3.59 19.57
N GLY A 39 0.82 -3.89 19.72
CA GLY A 39 0.02 -4.55 18.70
C GLY A 39 -0.13 -3.71 17.43
N TRP A 40 -0.32 -2.41 17.57
CA TRP A 40 -0.38 -1.46 16.46
C TRP A 40 0.99 -1.24 15.82
N THR A 41 2.04 -1.17 16.62
CA THR A 41 3.42 -1.11 16.13
C THR A 41 3.71 -2.29 15.21
N GLY A 42 3.47 -3.51 15.66
CA GLY A 42 3.68 -4.72 14.87
C GLY A 42 2.82 -4.76 13.60
N PHE A 43 1.58 -4.30 13.67
CA PHE A 43 0.71 -4.18 12.51
C PHE A 43 1.30 -3.26 11.43
N PHE A 44 1.69 -2.03 11.78
CA PHE A 44 2.25 -1.09 10.83
C PHE A 44 3.64 -1.51 10.31
N GLU A 45 4.45 -2.20 11.11
CA GLU A 45 5.70 -2.80 10.62
C GLU A 45 5.44 -3.85 9.54
N ARG A 46 4.44 -4.73 9.71
CA ARG A 46 4.05 -5.72 8.70
C ARG A 46 3.50 -5.03 7.44
N GLN A 47 2.66 -4.02 7.58
CA GLN A 47 2.19 -3.22 6.45
C GLN A 47 3.34 -2.58 5.69
N SER A 48 4.33 -2.03 6.38
CA SER A 48 5.55 -1.49 5.76
C SER A 48 6.27 -2.54 4.90
N GLN A 49 6.41 -3.76 5.41
CA GLN A 49 7.04 -4.84 4.67
C GLN A 49 6.21 -5.33 3.49
N GLU A 50 4.90 -5.42 3.62
CA GLU A 50 3.99 -5.79 2.54
C GLU A 50 4.10 -4.81 1.38
N GLU A 51 4.09 -3.50 1.65
CA GLU A 51 4.25 -2.48 0.60
C GLU A 51 5.60 -2.57 -0.10
N ARG A 52 6.65 -2.89 0.62
CA ARG A 52 7.95 -3.17 0.03
C ARG A 52 7.90 -4.37 -0.92
N GLU A 53 7.24 -5.46 -0.53
CA GLU A 53 7.07 -6.63 -1.40
C GLU A 53 6.21 -6.34 -2.63
N HIS A 54 5.19 -5.47 -2.50
CA HIS A 54 4.41 -4.98 -3.64
C HIS A 54 5.31 -4.25 -4.66
N ALA A 55 6.17 -3.34 -4.19
CA ALA A 55 7.14 -2.67 -5.04
C ALA A 55 8.07 -3.67 -5.75
N LEU A 56 8.62 -4.63 -5.02
CA LEU A 56 9.52 -5.65 -5.57
C LEU A 56 8.81 -6.56 -6.58
N LYS A 57 7.54 -6.86 -6.37
CA LYS A 57 6.72 -7.63 -7.32
C LYS A 57 6.60 -6.90 -8.66
N ILE A 58 6.37 -5.59 -8.63
CA ILE A 58 6.33 -4.77 -9.85
C ILE A 58 7.70 -4.71 -10.52
N VAL A 59 8.77 -4.50 -9.75
CA VAL A 59 10.16 -4.48 -10.27
C VAL A 59 10.50 -5.78 -11.00
N ARG A 60 10.21 -6.92 -10.39
CA ARG A 60 10.46 -8.24 -11.00
C ARG A 60 9.65 -8.42 -12.29
N PHE A 61 8.38 -8.08 -12.26
CA PHE A 61 7.52 -8.18 -13.44
C PHE A 61 8.02 -7.33 -14.60
N LEU A 62 8.36 -6.05 -14.37
CA LEU A 62 8.91 -5.17 -15.40
C LEU A 62 10.21 -5.74 -15.98
N SER A 63 11.12 -6.22 -15.11
CA SER A 63 12.38 -6.82 -15.53
C SER A 63 12.17 -8.06 -16.40
N GLU A 64 11.28 -8.96 -15.99
CA GLU A 64 10.93 -10.18 -16.73
C GLU A 64 10.23 -9.87 -18.06
N ALA A 65 9.40 -8.82 -18.09
CA ALA A 65 8.75 -8.35 -19.31
C ALA A 65 9.69 -7.61 -20.28
N GLY A 66 10.95 -7.41 -19.90
CA GLY A 66 11.93 -6.67 -20.71
C GLY A 66 11.66 -5.18 -20.77
N ALA A 67 10.94 -4.63 -19.81
CA ALA A 67 10.66 -3.21 -19.69
C ALA A 67 11.72 -2.50 -18.83
N PRO A 68 12.01 -1.22 -19.09
CA PRO A 68 12.92 -0.46 -18.24
C PRO A 68 12.35 -0.31 -16.82
N VAL A 69 13.22 -0.41 -15.83
CA VAL A 69 12.86 -0.20 -14.42
C VAL A 69 13.55 1.07 -13.91
N SER A 70 12.78 1.94 -13.26
CA SER A 70 13.28 3.15 -12.61
C SER A 70 13.11 3.03 -11.09
N ILE A 71 14.19 3.27 -10.34
CA ILE A 71 14.18 3.31 -8.88
C ILE A 71 14.43 4.76 -8.46
N GLU A 72 13.37 5.43 -8.08
CA GLU A 72 13.39 6.85 -7.76
C GLU A 72 13.53 7.09 -6.25
N ALA A 73 13.87 8.32 -5.88
CA ALA A 73 13.92 8.74 -4.50
C ALA A 73 12.51 8.74 -3.86
N VAL A 74 12.46 8.35 -2.61
CA VAL A 74 11.22 8.35 -1.81
C VAL A 74 11.33 9.43 -0.74
N PRO A 75 10.30 10.29 -0.54
CA PRO A 75 10.34 11.32 0.48
C PRO A 75 10.33 10.72 1.88
N GLY A 76 10.87 11.45 2.85
CA GLY A 76 10.76 11.11 4.27
C GLY A 76 9.29 11.02 4.72
N ALA A 77 9.03 10.22 5.74
CA ALA A 77 7.70 10.00 6.27
C ALA A 77 7.53 10.65 7.65
N ALA A 78 6.28 11.02 7.99
CA ALA A 78 5.93 11.49 9.32
C ALA A 78 6.06 10.36 10.36
N THR A 79 6.49 10.72 11.56
CA THR A 79 6.56 9.83 12.72
C THR A 79 5.68 10.32 13.87
N ARG A 80 4.82 11.31 13.61
CA ARG A 80 3.88 11.88 14.56
C ARG A 80 2.53 12.11 13.88
N TYR A 81 1.47 11.81 14.60
CA TYR A 81 0.09 11.99 14.18
C TYR A 81 -0.71 12.57 15.35
N GLY A 82 -1.82 13.23 15.07
CA GLY A 82 -2.70 13.79 16.09
C GLY A 82 -3.41 12.72 16.92
N SER A 83 -3.68 11.55 16.30
CA SER A 83 -4.28 10.39 16.94
C SER A 83 -4.03 9.13 16.12
N LEU A 84 -4.24 7.95 16.72
CA LEU A 84 -4.21 6.69 15.99
C LEU A 84 -5.33 6.63 14.93
N LEU A 85 -6.50 7.15 15.25
CA LEU A 85 -7.60 7.26 14.28
C LEU A 85 -7.18 8.08 13.05
N GLU A 86 -6.47 9.20 13.23
CA GLU A 86 -5.94 9.98 12.10
C GLU A 86 -5.00 9.14 11.23
N ALA A 87 -4.08 8.40 11.84
CA ALA A 87 -3.15 7.54 11.09
C ALA A 87 -3.90 6.47 10.30
N VAL A 88 -4.86 5.80 10.89
CA VAL A 88 -5.68 4.76 10.23
C VAL A 88 -6.56 5.35 9.13
N SER A 89 -7.19 6.50 9.37
CA SER A 89 -8.02 7.17 8.35
C SER A 89 -7.20 7.63 7.14
N LYS A 90 -5.99 8.15 7.36
CA LYS A 90 -5.05 8.48 6.29
C LYS A 90 -4.61 7.23 5.51
N SER A 91 -4.41 6.12 6.19
CA SER A 91 -4.10 4.84 5.54
C SER A 91 -5.23 4.38 4.62
N LEU A 92 -6.47 4.44 5.09
CA LEU A 92 -7.64 4.07 4.27
C LEU A 92 -7.77 4.98 3.04
N GLU A 93 -7.61 6.29 3.21
CA GLU A 93 -7.62 7.24 2.09
C GLU A 93 -6.52 6.92 1.07
N TYR A 94 -5.33 6.60 1.57
CA TYR A 94 -4.20 6.21 0.73
C TYR A 94 -4.49 4.94 -0.05
N GLU A 95 -4.99 3.88 0.59
CA GLU A 95 -5.30 2.61 -0.08
C GLU A 95 -6.39 2.78 -1.16
N ARG A 96 -7.37 3.63 -0.93
CA ARG A 96 -8.38 3.97 -1.95
C ARG A 96 -7.75 4.64 -3.19
N LYS A 97 -6.78 5.51 -3.00
CA LYS A 97 -6.02 6.13 -4.11
C LYS A 97 -5.18 5.09 -4.86
N VAL A 98 -4.56 4.16 -4.15
CA VAL A 98 -3.80 3.05 -4.75
C VAL A 98 -4.73 2.15 -5.57
N SER A 99 -5.91 1.81 -5.04
CA SER A 99 -6.93 1.05 -5.77
C SER A 99 -7.33 1.73 -7.08
N ASP A 100 -7.53 3.05 -7.05
CA ASP A 100 -7.85 3.84 -8.25
C ASP A 100 -6.69 3.82 -9.26
N SER A 101 -5.45 3.89 -8.80
CA SER A 101 -4.27 3.77 -9.66
C SER A 101 -4.23 2.43 -10.39
N PHE A 102 -4.48 1.32 -9.70
CA PHE A 102 -4.54 0.00 -10.33
C PHE A 102 -5.71 -0.17 -11.29
N ARG A 103 -6.87 0.44 -11.01
CA ARG A 103 -8.02 0.46 -11.97
C ARG A 103 -7.65 1.23 -13.25
N ILE A 104 -6.96 2.36 -13.11
CA ILE A 104 -6.47 3.12 -14.27
C ILE A 104 -5.48 2.29 -15.09
N MET A 105 -4.52 1.63 -14.42
CA MET A 105 -3.56 0.75 -15.10
C MET A 105 -4.25 -0.41 -15.82
N ALA A 106 -5.25 -1.03 -15.21
CA ALA A 106 -6.04 -2.09 -15.84
C ALA A 106 -6.77 -1.61 -17.09
N LYS A 107 -7.35 -0.41 -17.04
CA LYS A 107 -7.98 0.21 -18.21
C LYS A 107 -6.97 0.47 -19.33
N VAL A 108 -5.80 1.02 -19.01
CA VAL A 108 -4.73 1.27 -19.99
C VAL A 108 -4.26 -0.05 -20.62
N ALA A 109 -4.08 -1.11 -19.83
CA ALA A 109 -3.73 -2.42 -20.36
C ALA A 109 -4.78 -2.95 -21.36
N GLN A 110 -6.07 -2.79 -21.05
CA GLN A 110 -7.16 -3.18 -21.97
C GLN A 110 -7.16 -2.34 -23.26
N GLU A 111 -7.00 -1.03 -23.16
CA GLU A 111 -6.96 -0.12 -24.33
C GLU A 111 -5.80 -0.45 -25.27
N HIS A 112 -4.69 -0.94 -24.74
CA HIS A 112 -3.52 -1.37 -25.52
C HIS A 112 -3.52 -2.87 -25.87
N HIS A 113 -4.59 -3.58 -25.59
CA HIS A 113 -4.66 -5.05 -25.77
C HIS A 113 -3.51 -5.82 -25.09
N ASP A 114 -3.01 -5.26 -23.96
CA ASP A 114 -1.91 -5.80 -23.18
C ASP A 114 -2.44 -6.86 -22.20
N HIS A 115 -2.63 -8.08 -22.72
CA HIS A 115 -3.18 -9.18 -21.91
C HIS A 115 -2.23 -9.63 -20.80
N THR A 116 -0.91 -9.54 -21.04
CA THR A 116 0.12 -9.88 -20.05
C THR A 116 0.09 -8.92 -18.87
N GLY A 117 0.11 -7.63 -19.16
CA GLY A 117 0.00 -6.57 -18.15
C GLY A 117 -1.33 -6.61 -17.39
N TYR A 118 -2.43 -6.80 -18.11
CA TYR A 118 -3.76 -6.92 -17.50
C TYR A 118 -3.83 -8.09 -16.53
N GLY A 119 -3.30 -9.26 -16.91
CA GLY A 119 -3.23 -10.44 -16.05
C GLY A 119 -2.43 -10.20 -14.77
N PHE A 120 -1.28 -9.53 -14.89
CA PHE A 120 -0.45 -9.16 -13.74
C PHE A 120 -1.20 -8.27 -12.74
N LEU A 121 -1.96 -7.29 -13.23
CA LEU A 121 -2.70 -6.35 -12.39
C LEU A 121 -3.83 -6.97 -11.58
N GLN A 122 -4.36 -8.14 -11.99
CA GLN A 122 -5.49 -8.78 -11.30
C GLN A 122 -5.16 -9.13 -9.85
N TRP A 123 -3.93 -9.53 -9.56
CA TRP A 123 -3.50 -9.81 -8.21
C TRP A 123 -3.60 -8.55 -7.32
N PHE A 124 -3.10 -7.40 -7.81
CA PHE A 124 -3.16 -6.14 -7.07
C PHE A 124 -4.59 -5.65 -6.85
N LEU A 125 -5.47 -5.82 -7.84
CA LEU A 125 -6.88 -5.46 -7.68
C LEU A 125 -7.56 -6.28 -6.57
N GLY A 126 -7.22 -7.57 -6.46
CA GLY A 126 -7.69 -8.42 -5.37
C GLY A 126 -7.11 -8.00 -4.02
N GLU A 127 -5.81 -7.74 -3.96
CA GLU A 127 -5.10 -7.30 -2.77
C GLU A 127 -5.69 -5.98 -2.23
N GLN A 128 -6.01 -5.03 -3.10
CA GLN A 128 -6.58 -3.75 -2.70
C GLN A 128 -7.97 -3.89 -2.03
N ILE A 129 -8.76 -4.90 -2.37
CA ILE A 129 -10.00 -5.20 -1.65
C ILE A 129 -9.70 -5.54 -0.18
N GLU A 130 -8.68 -6.36 0.05
CA GLU A 130 -8.28 -6.76 1.41
C GLU A 130 -7.72 -5.56 2.20
N GLU A 131 -6.83 -4.77 1.59
CA GLU A 131 -6.23 -3.60 2.22
C GLU A 131 -7.28 -2.55 2.63
N GLU A 132 -8.20 -2.18 1.74
CA GLU A 132 -9.26 -1.25 2.07
C GLU A 132 -10.18 -1.79 3.18
N ASN A 133 -10.50 -3.09 3.16
CA ASN A 133 -11.33 -3.72 4.18
C ASN A 133 -10.66 -3.73 5.56
N ILE A 134 -9.35 -3.99 5.63
CA ILE A 134 -8.59 -3.95 6.88
C ILE A 134 -8.68 -2.54 7.50
N PHE A 135 -8.31 -1.51 6.76
CA PHE A 135 -8.30 -0.15 7.28
C PHE A 135 -9.69 0.41 7.55
N ALA A 136 -10.70 0.07 6.74
CA ALA A 136 -12.08 0.47 7.00
C ALA A 136 -12.61 -0.14 8.30
N ARG A 137 -12.28 -1.40 8.58
CA ARG A 137 -12.65 -2.06 9.85
C ARG A 137 -11.94 -1.41 11.03
N LEU A 138 -10.64 -1.15 10.94
CA LEU A 138 -9.88 -0.53 12.01
C LEU A 138 -10.34 0.91 12.28
N GLU A 139 -10.67 1.67 11.25
CA GLU A 139 -11.26 3.01 11.37
C GLU A 139 -12.58 2.95 12.14
N ALA A 140 -13.49 2.06 11.76
CA ALA A 140 -14.78 1.90 12.43
C ALA A 140 -14.62 1.50 13.91
N VAL A 141 -13.66 0.64 14.22
CA VAL A 141 -13.34 0.26 15.61
C VAL A 141 -12.86 1.45 16.42
N LEU A 142 -11.95 2.26 15.87
CA LEU A 142 -11.40 3.43 16.55
C LEU A 142 -12.39 4.58 16.66
N GLU A 143 -13.36 4.68 15.76
CA GLU A 143 -14.48 5.62 15.85
C GLU A 143 -15.52 5.22 16.91
N SER A 144 -15.50 3.97 17.37
CA SER A 144 -16.31 3.48 18.47
C SER A 144 -15.79 3.99 19.81
N SER A 145 -16.40 3.58 20.93
CA SER A 145 -15.96 3.95 22.28
C SER A 145 -14.70 3.26 22.78
N LEU A 146 -14.09 2.35 21.98
CA LEU A 146 -12.84 1.69 22.33
C LEU A 146 -11.65 2.63 22.19
N ASN A 147 -10.80 2.68 23.23
CA ASN A 147 -9.54 3.39 23.12
C ASN A 147 -8.47 2.51 22.40
N PRO A 148 -7.33 3.11 21.96
CA PRO A 148 -6.29 2.36 21.23
C PRO A 148 -5.72 1.16 21.97
N PHE A 149 -5.60 1.22 23.29
CA PHE A 149 -5.11 0.07 24.11
C PHE A 149 -6.12 -1.08 24.15
N GLN A 150 -7.42 -0.77 24.23
CA GLN A 150 -8.47 -1.78 24.18
C GLN A 150 -8.57 -2.44 22.80
N ALA A 151 -8.25 -1.69 21.75
CA ALA A 151 -8.29 -2.15 20.36
C ALA A 151 -6.99 -2.83 19.89
N GLU A 152 -5.98 -2.96 20.74
CA GLU A 152 -4.62 -3.38 20.38
C GLU A 152 -4.53 -4.80 19.78
N THR A 153 -5.47 -5.67 20.11
CA THR A 153 -5.52 -7.04 19.59
C THR A 153 -6.31 -7.18 18.30
N LEU A 154 -6.97 -6.09 17.83
CA LEU A 154 -7.83 -6.11 16.65
C LEU A 154 -7.09 -5.99 15.31
N PRO A 155 -5.93 -5.29 15.21
CA PRO A 155 -5.15 -5.33 13.97
C PRO A 155 -4.75 -6.77 13.62
N PRO A 156 -4.79 -7.16 12.33
CA PRO A 156 -4.34 -8.48 11.90
C PRO A 156 -2.90 -8.74 12.33
N LYS A 157 -2.60 -9.96 12.75
CA LYS A 157 -1.26 -10.39 13.18
C LYS A 157 -0.43 -10.98 12.03
N GLU A 158 -1.10 -11.31 10.94
CA GLU A 158 -0.50 -11.85 9.72
C GLU A 158 -1.16 -11.26 8.48
#